data_ee779882f2a59b0f183c4b067a3ff9bd
#
_entry.id   ee779882f2a59b0f183c4b067a3ff9bd
#
_cell.length_a   1.000
_cell.length_b   1.000
_cell.length_c   1.000
_cell.angle_alpha   90.00
_cell.angle_beta   90.00
_cell.angle_gamma   90.00
#
_symmetry.space_group_name_H-M   'P 1'
#
loop_
_entity.id
_entity.type
_entity.pdbx_description
1 polymer ?
#
loop_
_entity_poly.entity_id
_entity_poly.type
_entity_poly.pdbx_seq_one_letter_code
_entity_poly.pdbx_strand_id
1 'polypeptide(L)' 'ADTLMENGALSDCLDKHLSALPETQRSALMLYEAHQHKSDDVCNILDVSASNLRVLLHRARQKIFLMVETFQETGEC' A
#
# COMPACT_ATOMS: atom_id res chain seq x y z
N ALA A 1 4.32 -5.21 -24.79
CA ALA A 1 4.60 -6.53 -24.19
C ALA A 1 5.58 -6.40 -23.04
N ASP A 2 6.74 -5.79 -23.30
CA ASP A 2 7.76 -5.62 -22.26
C ASP A 2 7.26 -4.78 -21.11
N THR A 3 6.53 -3.71 -21.42
CA THR A 3 5.93 -2.85 -20.40
C THR A 3 4.95 -3.62 -19.54
N LEU A 4 4.16 -4.50 -20.14
CA LEU A 4 3.21 -5.34 -19.39
C LEU A 4 3.92 -6.32 -18.49
N MET A 5 5.04 -6.89 -18.96
CA MET A 5 5.83 -7.82 -18.15
C MET A 5 6.45 -7.10 -16.94
N GLU A 6 7.01 -5.92 -17.17
CA GLU A 6 7.58 -5.11 -16.10
C GLU A 6 6.50 -4.73 -15.08
N ASN A 7 5.34 -4.29 -15.56
CA ASN A 7 4.22 -3.94 -14.70
C ASN A 7 3.71 -5.15 -13.93
N GLY A 8 3.70 -6.32 -14.57
CA GLY A 8 3.33 -7.57 -13.93
C GLY A 8 4.27 -7.95 -12.80
N ALA A 9 5.58 -7.83 -13.03
CA ALA A 9 6.59 -8.13 -12.01
C ALA A 9 6.47 -7.18 -10.82
N LEU A 10 6.29 -5.89 -11.08
CA LEU A 10 6.10 -4.90 -10.02
C LEU A 10 4.80 -5.13 -9.28
N SER A 11 3.73 -5.47 -9.98
CA SER A 11 2.44 -5.76 -9.38
C SER A 11 2.50 -6.96 -8.46
N ASP A 12 3.18 -8.03 -8.87
CA ASP A 12 3.37 -9.22 -8.05
C ASP A 12 4.18 -8.90 -6.79
N CYS A 13 5.23 -8.10 -6.94
CA CYS A 13 6.05 -7.66 -5.83
C CYS A 13 5.23 -6.79 -4.87
N LEU A 14 4.43 -5.89 -5.41
CA LEU A 14 3.55 -5.02 -4.63
C LEU A 14 2.55 -5.85 -3.82
N ASP A 15 1.91 -6.84 -4.45
CA ASP A 15 0.95 -7.72 -3.78
C ASP A 15 1.61 -8.47 -2.63
N LYS A 16 2.83 -8.95 -2.83
CA LYS A 16 3.59 -9.66 -1.81
C LYS A 16 3.86 -8.76 -0.61
N HIS A 17 4.28 -7.52 -0.84
CA HIS A 17 4.57 -6.57 0.23
C HIS A 17 3.30 -6.07 0.90
N LEU A 18 2.23 -5.87 0.15
CA LEU A 18 0.93 -5.52 0.73
C LEU A 18 0.45 -6.61 1.67
N SER A 19 0.59 -7.87 1.27
CA SER A 19 0.20 -9.01 2.11
C SER A 19 1.04 -9.10 3.38
N ALA A 20 2.27 -8.59 3.35
CA ALA A 20 3.16 -8.58 4.50
C ALA A 20 2.87 -7.44 5.47
N LEU A 21 2.10 -6.44 5.08
CA LEU A 21 1.73 -5.34 5.97
C LEU A 21 0.80 -5.82 7.08
N PRO A 22 0.87 -5.21 8.27
CA PRO A 22 -0.14 -5.45 9.30
C PRO A 22 -1.54 -5.20 8.73
N GLU A 23 -2.50 -6.00 9.15
CA GLU A 23 -3.85 -5.98 8.60
C GLU A 23 -4.46 -4.58 8.60
N THR A 24 -4.32 -3.84 9.69
CA THR A 24 -4.89 -2.51 9.82
C THR A 24 -4.25 -1.54 8.82
N GLN A 25 -2.94 -1.60 8.65
CA GLN A 25 -2.23 -0.75 7.68
C GLN A 25 -2.64 -1.07 6.25
N ARG A 26 -2.71 -2.36 5.94
CA ARG A 26 -3.12 -2.83 4.62
C ARG A 26 -4.55 -2.39 4.31
N SER A 27 -5.47 -2.60 5.25
CA SER A 27 -6.87 -2.21 5.07
C SER A 27 -7.01 -0.71 4.87
N ALA A 28 -6.30 0.09 5.67
CA ALA A 28 -6.33 1.55 5.53
C ALA A 28 -5.84 1.98 4.16
N LEU A 29 -4.73 1.44 3.72
CA LEU A 29 -4.15 1.77 2.43
C LEU A 29 -5.06 1.36 1.27
N MET A 30 -5.60 0.15 1.32
CA MET A 30 -6.49 -0.35 0.27
C MET A 30 -7.78 0.46 0.18
N LEU A 31 -8.41 0.76 1.30
CA LEU A 31 -9.64 1.54 1.32
C LEU A 31 -9.42 2.96 0.81
N TYR A 32 -8.34 3.58 1.22
CA TYR A 32 -8.08 4.97 0.87
C TYR A 32 -7.56 5.11 -0.57
N GLU A 33 -6.58 4.30 -0.97
CA GLU A 33 -5.92 4.45 -2.27
C GLU A 33 -6.62 3.65 -3.38
N ALA A 34 -6.92 2.39 -3.14
CA ALA A 34 -7.49 1.52 -4.18
C ALA A 34 -8.98 1.76 -4.37
N HIS A 35 -9.73 1.88 -3.29
CA HIS A 35 -11.18 2.09 -3.35
C HIS A 35 -11.58 3.55 -3.29
N GLN A 36 -10.62 4.44 -3.09
CA GLN A 36 -10.81 5.90 -3.11
C GLN A 36 -11.90 6.39 -2.14
N HIS A 37 -12.02 5.74 -0.98
CA HIS A 37 -12.89 6.20 0.07
C HIS A 37 -12.34 7.47 0.70
N LYS A 38 -13.23 8.32 1.20
CA LYS A 38 -12.84 9.51 1.95
C LYS A 38 -12.25 9.10 3.30
N SER A 39 -11.39 9.95 3.87
CA SER A 39 -10.76 9.71 5.16
C SER A 39 -11.79 9.37 6.24
N ASP A 40 -12.88 10.12 6.30
CA ASP A 40 -13.93 9.91 7.30
C ASP A 40 -14.56 8.52 7.17
N ASP A 41 -14.80 8.09 5.94
CA ASP A 41 -15.36 6.77 5.67
C ASP A 41 -14.41 5.66 6.10
N VAL A 42 -13.12 5.82 5.80
CA VAL A 42 -12.11 4.84 6.20
C VAL A 42 -12.01 4.76 7.72
N CYS A 43 -12.04 5.91 8.40
CA CYS A 43 -12.04 5.96 9.86
C CYS A 43 -13.23 5.20 10.44
N ASN A 44 -14.42 5.38 9.86
CA ASN A 44 -15.63 4.69 10.30
C ASN A 44 -15.55 3.18 10.04
N ILE A 45 -15.07 2.78 8.86
CA ILE A 45 -14.97 1.37 8.51
C ILE A 45 -13.98 0.64 9.44
N LEU A 46 -12.84 1.27 9.72
CA LEU A 46 -11.78 0.67 10.54
C LEU A 46 -11.93 0.96 12.02
N ASP A 47 -12.86 1.84 12.39
CA ASP A 47 -13.07 2.27 13.78
C ASP A 47 -11.78 2.86 14.38
N VAL A 48 -11.18 3.78 13.66
CA VAL A 48 -9.96 4.48 14.09
C VAL A 48 -10.15 5.98 14.01
N SER A 49 -9.35 6.73 14.77
CA SER A 49 -9.35 8.19 14.73
C SER A 49 -8.66 8.69 13.46
N ALA A 50 -8.91 9.96 13.10
CA ALA A 50 -8.24 10.58 11.96
C ALA A 50 -6.72 10.60 12.14
N SER A 51 -6.25 10.88 13.35
CA SER A 51 -4.82 10.87 13.67
C SER A 51 -4.22 9.48 13.47
N ASN A 52 -4.91 8.45 13.94
CA ASN A 52 -4.46 7.08 13.80
C ASN A 52 -4.43 6.66 12.33
N LEU A 53 -5.45 7.04 11.57
CA LEU A 53 -5.49 6.76 10.14
C LEU A 53 -4.28 7.35 9.41
N ARG A 54 -3.90 8.58 9.73
CA ARG A 54 -2.72 9.22 9.14
C ARG A 54 -1.46 8.42 9.41
N VAL A 55 -1.30 7.95 10.64
CA VAL A 55 -0.14 7.13 11.01
C VAL A 55 -0.13 5.82 10.24
N LEU A 56 -1.28 5.16 10.15
CA LEU A 56 -1.40 3.90 9.41
C LEU A 56 -1.05 4.08 7.94
N LEU A 57 -1.60 5.11 7.30
CA LEU A 57 -1.33 5.40 5.89
C LEU A 57 0.15 5.76 5.67
N HIS A 58 0.70 6.59 6.54
CA HIS A 58 2.10 7.00 6.43
C HIS A 58 3.04 5.79 6.51
N ARG A 59 2.82 4.92 7.48
CA ARG A 59 3.65 3.73 7.66
C ARG A 59 3.51 2.76 6.50
N ALA A 60 2.28 2.55 6.02
CA ALA A 60 2.04 1.66 4.89
C ALA A 60 2.72 2.20 3.62
N ARG A 61 2.54 3.48 3.34
CA ARG A 61 3.14 4.13 2.17
C ARG A 61 4.65 4.09 2.22
N GLN A 62 5.24 4.31 3.39
CA GLN A 62 6.68 4.30 3.56
C GLN A 62 7.27 2.93 3.22
N LYS A 63 6.64 1.86 3.67
CA LYS A 63 7.09 0.50 3.37
C LYS A 63 6.98 0.20 1.88
N ILE A 64 5.87 0.58 1.26
CA ILE A 64 5.66 0.36 -0.17
C ILE A 64 6.64 1.20 -0.99
N PHE A 65 6.87 2.45 -0.60
CA PHE A 65 7.82 3.33 -1.28
C PHE A 65 9.23 2.73 -1.27
N LEU A 66 9.68 2.23 -0.12
CA LEU A 66 10.99 1.59 0.00
C LEU A 66 11.09 0.36 -0.90
N MET A 67 10.04 -0.43 -0.96
CA MET A 67 9.99 -1.59 -1.83
C MET A 67 10.11 -1.18 -3.30
N VAL A 68 9.38 -0.15 -3.73
CA VAL A 68 9.42 0.33 -5.11
C VAL A 68 10.81 0.84 -5.45
N GLU A 69 11.44 1.61 -4.57
CA GLU A 69 12.80 2.08 -4.77
C GLU A 69 13.79 0.92 -4.95
N THR A 70 13.72 -0.07 -4.07
CA THR A 70 14.58 -1.25 -4.16
C THR A 70 14.35 -1.98 -5.48
N PHE A 71 13.10 -2.15 -5.88
CA PHE A 71 12.76 -2.81 -7.14
C PHE A 71 13.35 -2.05 -8.33
N GLN A 72 13.26 -0.72 -8.32
CA GLN A 72 13.79 0.11 -9.41
C GLN A 72 15.32 0.05 -9.49
N GLU A 73 15.99 -0.04 -8.35
CA GLU A 73 17.44 -0.08 -8.30
C GLU A 73 18.01 -1.44 -8.66
N THR A 74 17.40 -2.51 -8.14
CA THR A 74 17.96 -3.87 -8.26
C THR A 74 17.15 -4.78 -9.19
N GLY A 75 15.91 -4.43 -9.48
CA GLY A 75 14.99 -5.30 -10.22
C GLY A 75 14.49 -6.48 -9.41
N GLU A 76 14.82 -6.53 -8.12
CA GLU A 76 14.45 -7.62 -7.24
C GLU A 76 13.36 -7.21 -6.25
N CYS A 77 12.53 -8.18 -5.86
CA CYS A 77 11.47 -7.95 -4.90
C CYS A 77 11.95 -8.15 -3.41
#